data_32523105bf74807ebe2561e0b6d40b72
#
_entry.id   32523105bf74807ebe2561e0b6d40b72
#
_cell.length_a   1.000
_cell.length_b   1.000
_cell.length_c   1.000
_cell.angle_alpha   90.00
_cell.angle_beta   90.00
_cell.angle_gamma   90.00
#
_symmetry.space_group_name_H-M   'P 1'
#
loop_
_entity.id
_entity.type
_entity.pdbx_description
1 polymer ?
#
loop_
_entity_poly.entity_id
_entity_poly.type
_entity_poly.pdbx_seq_one_letter_code
_entity_poly.pdbx_strand_id
1 'polypeptide(L)'
;MSETTGASYAAAGVDIEAGDRAVELMKEWVKKTQRPEVLGGLGGFAGLFDASALKRYERPLLASATDGVGTKVDIARQLGVYDTIGHDLVAMVMDDIVVCGAEPLFMTDYICVGKVHPERVAAIVKGIAEGCVLAGCALVGGETAEHPGLLGPDDFDVAGAGTGVVEAERLLGPDRIRTGDAVIAMAASGLHSNGYSLVRHVLLNQAGLSLDAEIAELGRTLGAELLEPTKIYSLDCLALTRTTEVHAFSHVTGGGLAANLARVIPDTLHATVDRSTWTPAPIFDLVGTTGQVERLELEKTLNMGVGMIAIVPQESADVALTTLADRGVEAWVAGEITDRADHTTGAELVGDYARA
;
A
#
# COMPACT_ATOMS: atom_id res chain seq x y z
N MET A 1 -12.38 -56.50 -11.20
CA MET A 1 -11.40 -55.73 -12.00
C MET A 1 -11.44 -54.32 -11.46
N SER A 2 -10.40 -53.91 -10.77
CA SER A 2 -10.27 -52.54 -10.24
C SER A 2 -9.93 -51.67 -11.47
N GLU A 3 -10.84 -50.76 -11.85
CA GLU A 3 -10.51 -49.72 -12.77
C GLU A 3 -9.38 -48.86 -12.15
N THR A 4 -8.19 -49.03 -12.68
CA THR A 4 -7.11 -48.09 -12.43
C THR A 4 -7.47 -46.80 -13.19
N THR A 5 -8.16 -45.87 -12.51
CA THR A 5 -8.28 -44.48 -13.00
C THR A 5 -6.88 -43.95 -13.14
N GLY A 6 -6.44 -43.63 -14.36
CA GLY A 6 -5.15 -43.05 -14.64
C GLY A 6 -4.94 -41.73 -13.85
N ALA A 7 -3.70 -41.37 -13.57
CA ALA A 7 -3.41 -40.09 -12.94
C ALA A 7 -3.98 -38.94 -13.76
N SER A 8 -4.67 -37.97 -13.10
CA SER A 8 -5.21 -36.76 -13.75
C SER A 8 -4.69 -35.52 -13.06
N TYR A 9 -4.75 -34.40 -13.73
CA TYR A 9 -4.31 -33.10 -13.17
C TYR A 9 -5.17 -32.70 -11.96
N ALA A 10 -6.49 -32.98 -12.03
CA ALA A 10 -7.41 -32.80 -10.90
C ALA A 10 -7.05 -33.71 -9.73
N ALA A 11 -6.66 -34.99 -9.99
CA ALA A 11 -6.20 -35.90 -8.93
C ALA A 11 -4.85 -35.46 -8.31
N ALA A 12 -4.07 -34.65 -9.02
CA ALA A 12 -2.86 -34.01 -8.52
C ALA A 12 -3.12 -32.71 -7.76
N GLY A 13 -4.39 -32.28 -7.66
CA GLY A 13 -4.81 -31.11 -6.87
C GLY A 13 -4.99 -29.83 -7.66
N VAL A 14 -5.00 -29.86 -9.00
CA VAL A 14 -5.19 -28.66 -9.84
C VAL A 14 -6.54 -28.75 -10.58
N ASP A 15 -7.41 -27.73 -10.34
CA ASP A 15 -8.77 -27.64 -10.86
C ASP A 15 -8.89 -26.55 -11.93
N ILE A 16 -8.80 -26.94 -13.20
CA ILE A 16 -8.88 -26.01 -14.35
C ILE A 16 -10.26 -25.34 -14.43
N GLU A 17 -11.36 -26.10 -14.18
CA GLU A 17 -12.72 -25.55 -14.26
C GLU A 17 -12.97 -24.48 -13.19
N ALA A 18 -12.43 -24.66 -11.99
CA ALA A 18 -12.45 -23.65 -10.93
C ALA A 18 -11.67 -22.38 -11.35
N GLY A 19 -10.53 -22.54 -12.02
CA GLY A 19 -9.77 -21.43 -12.59
C GLY A 19 -10.57 -20.63 -13.62
N ASP A 20 -11.18 -21.31 -14.60
CA ASP A 20 -12.02 -20.68 -15.63
C ASP A 20 -13.20 -19.92 -15.02
N ARG A 21 -13.84 -20.50 -13.99
CA ARG A 21 -14.92 -19.85 -13.26
C ARG A 21 -14.45 -18.60 -12.51
N ALA A 22 -13.28 -18.64 -11.88
CA ALA A 22 -12.70 -17.47 -11.22
C ALA A 22 -12.50 -16.33 -12.23
N VAL A 23 -11.92 -16.62 -13.41
CA VAL A 23 -11.74 -15.64 -14.49
C VAL A 23 -13.08 -15.03 -14.93
N GLU A 24 -14.15 -15.83 -15.06
CA GLU A 24 -15.46 -15.31 -15.43
C GLU A 24 -16.01 -14.33 -14.38
N LEU A 25 -15.88 -14.67 -13.09
CA LEU A 25 -16.38 -13.84 -11.98
C LEU A 25 -15.63 -12.51 -11.83
N MET A 26 -14.36 -12.44 -12.20
CA MET A 26 -13.56 -11.22 -12.07
C MET A 26 -13.71 -10.23 -13.24
N LYS A 27 -14.21 -10.65 -14.40
CA LYS A 27 -14.27 -9.84 -15.63
C LYS A 27 -14.93 -8.47 -15.44
N GLU A 28 -16.04 -8.40 -14.71
CA GLU A 28 -16.76 -7.15 -14.48
C GLU A 28 -15.91 -6.14 -13.68
N TRP A 29 -15.13 -6.62 -12.71
CA TRP A 29 -14.30 -5.77 -11.87
C TRP A 29 -13.11 -5.24 -12.67
N VAL A 30 -12.39 -6.11 -13.36
CA VAL A 30 -11.26 -5.70 -14.22
C VAL A 30 -11.71 -4.71 -15.29
N LYS A 31 -12.90 -4.89 -15.86
CA LYS A 31 -13.47 -3.94 -16.82
C LYS A 31 -13.62 -2.52 -16.27
N LYS A 32 -13.87 -2.35 -14.98
CA LYS A 32 -13.98 -1.02 -14.34
C LYS A 32 -12.66 -0.25 -14.31
N THR A 33 -11.53 -0.93 -14.39
CA THR A 33 -10.19 -0.33 -14.41
C THR A 33 -9.74 0.07 -15.81
N GLN A 34 -10.51 -0.29 -16.85
CA GLN A 34 -10.10 -0.10 -18.24
C GLN A 34 -9.93 1.38 -18.58
N ARG A 35 -8.82 1.67 -19.25
CA ARG A 35 -8.46 2.97 -19.79
C ARG A 35 -8.43 2.88 -21.32
N PRO A 36 -8.55 4.01 -22.05
CA PRO A 36 -8.47 4.00 -23.52
C PRO A 36 -7.18 3.37 -24.09
N GLU A 37 -6.11 3.41 -23.30
CA GLU A 37 -4.81 2.86 -23.69
C GLU A 37 -4.72 1.33 -23.54
N VAL A 38 -5.64 0.69 -22.82
CA VAL A 38 -5.63 -0.77 -22.64
C VAL A 38 -6.18 -1.44 -23.89
N LEU A 39 -5.39 -2.32 -24.50
CA LEU A 39 -5.76 -3.05 -25.70
C LEU A 39 -6.07 -4.51 -25.37
N GLY A 40 -7.12 -5.04 -25.95
CA GLY A 40 -7.55 -6.43 -25.73
C GLY A 40 -8.44 -6.57 -24.50
N GLY A 41 -8.50 -7.78 -23.94
CA GLY A 41 -9.30 -8.13 -22.77
C GLY A 41 -8.63 -9.22 -21.96
N LEU A 42 -9.27 -9.65 -20.86
CA LEU A 42 -8.81 -10.79 -20.05
C LEU A 42 -8.75 -12.08 -20.89
N GLY A 43 -7.70 -12.87 -20.67
CA GLY A 43 -7.49 -14.18 -21.31
C GLY A 43 -6.41 -14.21 -22.41
N GLY A 44 -5.74 -13.10 -22.67
CA GLY A 44 -4.52 -13.09 -23.51
C GLY A 44 -3.28 -13.46 -22.67
N PHE A 45 -2.18 -13.88 -23.34
CA PHE A 45 -0.91 -14.18 -22.67
C PHE A 45 -0.23 -12.93 -22.07
N ALA A 46 -0.53 -11.74 -22.58
CA ALA A 46 0.03 -10.49 -22.11
C ALA A 46 -1.04 -9.39 -22.10
N GLY A 47 -1.01 -8.57 -21.05
CA GLY A 47 -1.71 -7.29 -21.05
C GLY A 47 -1.03 -6.31 -22.01
N LEU A 48 -1.81 -5.64 -22.84
CA LEU A 48 -1.30 -4.64 -23.77
C LEU A 48 -1.75 -3.25 -23.38
N PHE A 49 -0.79 -2.32 -23.37
CA PHE A 49 -1.02 -0.90 -23.09
C PHE A 49 -0.46 -0.05 -24.24
N ASP A 50 -1.31 0.79 -24.85
CA ASP A 50 -0.88 1.66 -25.94
C ASP A 50 0.01 2.79 -25.39
N ALA A 51 1.31 2.66 -25.62
CA ALA A 51 2.30 3.61 -25.20
C ALA A 51 2.31 4.90 -26.05
N SER A 52 1.40 5.09 -27.01
CA SER A 52 1.34 6.29 -27.86
C SER A 52 1.15 7.57 -27.06
N ALA A 53 0.45 7.48 -25.90
CA ALA A 53 0.28 8.63 -24.98
C ALA A 53 1.61 9.13 -24.41
N LEU A 54 2.66 8.29 -24.37
CA LEU A 54 3.99 8.71 -23.89
C LEU A 54 4.69 9.68 -24.85
N LYS A 55 4.21 9.84 -26.10
CA LYS A 55 4.73 10.86 -27.05
C LYS A 55 4.49 12.29 -26.58
N ARG A 56 3.62 12.50 -25.57
CA ARG A 56 3.42 13.83 -24.94
C ARG A 56 4.59 14.26 -24.03
N TYR A 57 5.43 13.29 -23.62
CA TYR A 57 6.61 13.53 -22.81
C TYR A 57 7.81 13.83 -23.73
N GLU A 58 8.68 14.73 -23.30
CA GLU A 58 9.93 14.99 -23.99
C GLU A 58 10.94 13.89 -23.69
N ARG A 59 11.05 13.50 -22.43
CA ARG A 59 11.91 12.43 -21.95
C ARG A 59 11.17 11.57 -20.91
N PRO A 60 10.30 10.62 -21.33
CA PRO A 60 9.56 9.77 -20.41
C PRO A 60 10.48 8.81 -19.65
N LEU A 61 10.39 8.81 -18.33
CA LEU A 61 10.98 7.79 -17.46
C LEU A 61 9.87 6.87 -16.98
N LEU A 62 10.09 5.56 -17.10
CA LEU A 62 9.19 4.56 -16.53
C LEU A 62 9.65 4.25 -15.11
N ALA A 63 8.71 4.34 -14.16
CA ALA A 63 8.87 3.87 -12.79
C ALA A 63 8.16 2.52 -12.65
N SER A 64 8.76 1.56 -11.95
CA SER A 64 8.15 0.27 -11.69
C SER A 64 8.41 -0.14 -10.24
N ALA A 65 7.37 -0.69 -9.59
CA ALA A 65 7.45 -1.25 -8.26
C ALA A 65 6.79 -2.63 -8.23
N THR A 66 7.24 -3.47 -7.32
CA THR A 66 6.64 -4.78 -7.04
C THR A 66 6.57 -4.96 -5.54
N ASP A 67 5.40 -5.32 -5.04
CA ASP A 67 5.19 -5.58 -3.61
C ASP A 67 4.07 -6.61 -3.40
N GLY A 68 3.87 -7.01 -2.15
CA GLY A 68 2.81 -7.90 -1.69
C GLY A 68 2.02 -7.29 -0.54
N VAL A 69 1.01 -8.03 -0.06
CA VAL A 69 0.21 -7.62 1.11
C VAL A 69 0.89 -8.00 2.42
N GLY A 70 1.67 -9.07 2.43
CA GLY A 70 2.29 -9.59 3.63
C GLY A 70 1.31 -10.33 4.55
N THR A 71 1.67 -10.46 5.82
CA THR A 71 0.95 -11.37 6.75
C THR A 71 -0.45 -10.89 7.17
N LYS A 72 -0.90 -9.73 6.72
CA LYS A 72 -2.30 -9.28 6.82
C LYS A 72 -3.26 -10.24 6.10
N VAL A 73 -2.81 -10.94 5.05
CA VAL A 73 -3.62 -11.94 4.34
C VAL A 73 -4.15 -13.05 5.26
N ASP A 74 -3.43 -13.37 6.36
CA ASP A 74 -3.90 -14.35 7.32
C ASP A 74 -5.13 -13.87 8.12
N ILE A 75 -5.24 -12.57 8.40
CA ILE A 75 -6.45 -11.99 9.01
C ILE A 75 -7.64 -12.12 8.03
N ALA A 76 -7.43 -11.79 6.76
CA ALA A 76 -8.44 -11.96 5.71
C ALA A 76 -8.91 -13.42 5.60
N ARG A 77 -7.97 -14.37 5.64
CA ARG A 77 -8.26 -15.81 5.63
C ARG A 77 -9.10 -16.24 6.83
N GLN A 78 -8.73 -15.82 8.04
CA GLN A 78 -9.44 -16.19 9.27
C GLN A 78 -10.86 -15.62 9.32
N LEU A 79 -11.08 -14.43 8.79
CA LEU A 79 -12.39 -13.76 8.75
C LEU A 79 -13.24 -14.14 7.53
N GLY A 80 -12.64 -14.75 6.50
CA GLY A 80 -13.32 -15.02 5.22
C GLY A 80 -13.64 -13.75 4.42
N VAL A 81 -12.93 -12.65 4.65
CA VAL A 81 -13.11 -11.35 3.99
C VAL A 81 -11.87 -11.08 3.13
N TYR A 82 -12.02 -11.04 1.82
CA TYR A 82 -10.89 -11.08 0.90
C TYR A 82 -10.75 -9.83 0.00
N ASP A 83 -11.78 -9.01 -0.12
CA ASP A 83 -11.78 -7.86 -1.02
C ASP A 83 -10.99 -6.65 -0.46
N THR A 84 -10.82 -6.54 0.86
CA THR A 84 -10.06 -5.45 1.47
C THR A 84 -8.57 -5.47 1.11
N ILE A 85 -7.95 -6.66 1.09
CA ILE A 85 -6.50 -6.81 0.86
C ILE A 85 -6.06 -6.43 -0.56
N GLY A 86 -6.99 -6.37 -1.52
CA GLY A 86 -6.70 -5.86 -2.85
C GLY A 86 -6.33 -4.38 -2.85
N HIS A 87 -6.96 -3.58 -1.98
CA HIS A 87 -6.58 -2.18 -1.75
C HIS A 87 -5.18 -2.07 -1.15
N ASP A 88 -4.86 -2.94 -0.18
CA ASP A 88 -3.53 -3.00 0.43
C ASP A 88 -2.46 -3.25 -0.64
N LEU A 89 -2.68 -4.22 -1.53
CA LEU A 89 -1.75 -4.52 -2.61
C LEU A 89 -1.52 -3.32 -3.53
N VAL A 90 -2.60 -2.70 -3.97
CA VAL A 90 -2.51 -1.55 -4.90
C VAL A 90 -1.82 -0.37 -4.24
N ALA A 91 -2.13 -0.08 -2.97
CA ALA A 91 -1.46 0.97 -2.21
C ALA A 91 0.06 0.73 -2.13
N MET A 92 0.48 -0.49 -1.72
CA MET A 92 1.90 -0.81 -1.61
C MET A 92 2.65 -0.63 -2.94
N VAL A 93 2.03 -1.02 -4.05
CA VAL A 93 2.66 -0.95 -5.38
C VAL A 93 2.59 0.46 -5.97
N MET A 94 1.42 1.10 -5.97
CA MET A 94 1.20 2.34 -6.72
C MET A 94 1.68 3.58 -5.95
N ASP A 95 1.61 3.57 -4.63
CA ASP A 95 2.13 4.68 -3.84
C ASP A 95 3.66 4.72 -3.87
N ASP A 96 4.34 3.57 -4.00
CA ASP A 96 5.79 3.52 -4.26
C ASP A 96 6.18 4.06 -5.65
N ILE A 97 5.27 4.00 -6.62
CA ILE A 97 5.48 4.59 -7.95
C ILE A 97 5.29 6.11 -7.89
N VAL A 98 4.25 6.57 -7.20
CA VAL A 98 3.93 8.01 -7.20
C VAL A 98 4.91 8.85 -6.39
N VAL A 99 5.69 8.26 -5.47
CA VAL A 99 6.66 9.02 -4.66
C VAL A 99 7.72 9.75 -5.49
N CYS A 100 8.02 9.26 -6.68
CA CYS A 100 8.92 9.95 -7.61
C CYS A 100 8.19 10.91 -8.57
N GLY A 101 6.90 11.17 -8.38
CA GLY A 101 6.06 12.01 -9.23
C GLY A 101 5.51 11.30 -10.47
N ALA A 102 5.64 9.97 -10.55
CA ALA A 102 5.17 9.21 -11.71
C ALA A 102 3.64 9.02 -11.68
N GLU A 103 3.01 9.23 -12.83
CA GLU A 103 1.60 8.89 -13.07
C GLU A 103 1.45 7.37 -13.20
N PRO A 104 0.62 6.69 -12.36
CA PRO A 104 0.31 5.29 -12.53
C PRO A 104 -0.31 5.00 -13.89
N LEU A 105 0.17 3.97 -14.59
CA LEU A 105 -0.35 3.56 -15.88
C LEU A 105 -1.14 2.26 -15.78
N PHE A 106 -0.48 1.20 -15.34
CA PHE A 106 -1.09 -0.12 -15.24
C PHE A 106 -0.41 -0.98 -14.18
N MET A 107 -1.10 -2.03 -13.80
CA MET A 107 -0.67 -3.03 -12.84
C MET A 107 -0.99 -4.44 -13.34
N THR A 108 -0.22 -5.40 -12.89
CA THR A 108 -0.51 -6.84 -12.96
C THR A 108 -0.43 -7.43 -11.55
N ASP A 109 -1.21 -8.49 -11.29
CA ASP A 109 -1.18 -9.22 -10.03
C ASP A 109 -0.69 -10.66 -10.20
N TYR A 110 -0.31 -11.28 -9.08
CA TYR A 110 -0.03 -12.70 -8.96
C TYR A 110 -0.68 -13.21 -7.68
N ILE A 111 -1.64 -14.12 -7.82
CA ILE A 111 -2.35 -14.74 -6.70
C ILE A 111 -1.94 -16.21 -6.61
N CYS A 112 -1.24 -16.56 -5.55
CA CYS A 112 -0.76 -17.90 -5.27
C CYS A 112 -1.69 -18.53 -4.22
N VAL A 113 -2.30 -19.67 -4.51
CA VAL A 113 -3.26 -20.34 -3.64
C VAL A 113 -2.91 -21.82 -3.44
N GLY A 114 -3.23 -22.39 -2.28
CA GLY A 114 -3.12 -23.83 -2.06
C GLY A 114 -4.19 -24.62 -2.82
N LYS A 115 -5.40 -24.03 -2.93
CA LYS A 115 -6.52 -24.51 -3.74
C LYS A 115 -7.32 -23.35 -4.31
N VAL A 116 -7.71 -23.41 -5.56
CA VAL A 116 -8.57 -22.41 -6.19
C VAL A 116 -9.98 -22.48 -5.61
N HIS A 117 -10.42 -21.40 -5.02
CA HIS A 117 -11.79 -21.12 -4.63
C HIS A 117 -12.29 -19.95 -5.47
N PRO A 118 -13.09 -20.14 -6.53
CA PRO A 118 -13.40 -19.11 -7.52
C PRO A 118 -13.91 -17.80 -6.93
N GLU A 119 -14.80 -17.88 -5.96
CA GLU A 119 -15.41 -16.73 -5.29
C GLU A 119 -14.37 -15.95 -4.44
N ARG A 120 -13.43 -16.65 -3.80
CA ARG A 120 -12.32 -16.05 -3.04
C ARG A 120 -11.39 -15.28 -3.97
N VAL A 121 -10.95 -15.92 -5.06
CA VAL A 121 -10.05 -15.28 -6.04
C VAL A 121 -10.75 -14.07 -6.66
N ALA A 122 -12.02 -14.20 -7.04
CA ALA A 122 -12.79 -13.08 -7.57
C ALA A 122 -12.95 -11.92 -6.56
N ALA A 123 -13.09 -12.20 -5.26
CA ALA A 123 -13.16 -11.17 -4.23
C ALA A 123 -11.80 -10.44 -4.07
N ILE A 124 -10.68 -11.17 -4.11
CA ILE A 124 -9.34 -10.55 -4.09
C ILE A 124 -9.18 -9.62 -5.31
N VAL A 125 -9.47 -10.12 -6.52
CA VAL A 125 -9.34 -9.32 -7.76
C VAL A 125 -10.32 -8.15 -7.78
N LYS A 126 -11.52 -8.29 -7.20
CA LYS A 126 -12.43 -7.15 -6.99
C LYS A 126 -11.74 -6.04 -6.21
N GLY A 127 -11.14 -6.35 -5.06
CA GLY A 127 -10.44 -5.36 -4.24
C GLY A 127 -9.25 -4.74 -4.97
N ILE A 128 -8.48 -5.54 -5.75
CA ILE A 128 -7.38 -5.03 -6.58
C ILE A 128 -7.93 -4.06 -7.64
N ALA A 129 -9.01 -4.42 -8.33
CA ALA A 129 -9.62 -3.57 -9.33
C ALA A 129 -10.16 -2.26 -8.74
N GLU A 130 -10.82 -2.31 -7.59
CA GLU A 130 -11.29 -1.12 -6.86
C GLU A 130 -10.12 -0.23 -6.45
N GLY A 131 -9.03 -0.82 -5.93
CA GLY A 131 -7.79 -0.11 -5.64
C GLY A 131 -7.16 0.53 -6.88
N CYS A 132 -7.11 -0.17 -8.01
CA CYS A 132 -6.61 0.36 -9.27
C CYS A 132 -7.41 1.59 -9.75
N VAL A 133 -8.73 1.59 -9.59
CA VAL A 133 -9.59 2.75 -9.88
C VAL A 133 -9.19 3.92 -8.98
N LEU A 134 -8.99 3.69 -7.68
CA LEU A 134 -8.57 4.73 -6.73
C LEU A 134 -7.17 5.26 -7.02
N ALA A 135 -6.25 4.41 -7.47
CA ALA A 135 -4.90 4.79 -7.87
C ALA A 135 -4.84 5.44 -9.27
N GLY A 136 -5.92 5.34 -10.07
CA GLY A 136 -5.97 5.86 -11.42
C GLY A 136 -5.20 5.03 -12.45
N CYS A 137 -4.99 3.73 -12.20
CA CYS A 137 -4.30 2.81 -13.11
C CYS A 137 -5.23 1.71 -13.62
N ALA A 138 -4.80 0.99 -14.67
CA ALA A 138 -5.51 -0.16 -15.19
C ALA A 138 -4.93 -1.47 -14.66
N LEU A 139 -5.79 -2.43 -14.31
CA LEU A 139 -5.39 -3.82 -14.14
C LEU A 139 -5.40 -4.49 -15.52
N VAL A 140 -4.22 -4.73 -16.10
CA VAL A 140 -4.08 -5.18 -17.49
C VAL A 140 -3.94 -6.69 -17.63
N GLY A 141 -3.70 -7.40 -16.54
CA GLY A 141 -3.55 -8.84 -16.50
C GLY A 141 -3.14 -9.30 -15.11
N GLY A 142 -3.00 -10.59 -14.97
CA GLY A 142 -2.58 -11.23 -13.73
C GLY A 142 -2.46 -12.73 -13.91
N GLU A 143 -2.08 -13.42 -12.84
CA GLU A 143 -1.94 -14.87 -12.81
C GLU A 143 -2.54 -15.41 -11.52
N THR A 144 -3.25 -16.52 -11.59
CA THR A 144 -3.67 -17.28 -10.41
C THR A 144 -3.07 -18.68 -10.50
N ALA A 145 -2.16 -19.00 -9.58
CA ALA A 145 -1.46 -20.27 -9.57
C ALA A 145 -1.87 -21.13 -8.37
N GLU A 146 -2.22 -22.37 -8.63
CA GLU A 146 -2.54 -23.38 -7.62
C GLU A 146 -1.28 -24.15 -7.23
N HIS A 147 -0.95 -24.18 -5.94
CA HIS A 147 0.30 -24.76 -5.41
C HIS A 147 0.01 -25.88 -4.39
N PRO A 148 -0.61 -26.99 -4.82
CA PRO A 148 -0.91 -28.11 -3.95
C PRO A 148 0.37 -28.73 -3.40
N GLY A 149 0.43 -28.95 -2.07
CA GLY A 149 1.59 -29.50 -1.40
C GLY A 149 2.68 -28.49 -1.01
N LEU A 150 2.63 -27.25 -1.52
CA LEU A 150 3.45 -26.12 -1.03
C LEU A 150 2.68 -25.26 -0.06
N LEU A 151 1.41 -24.98 -0.36
CA LEU A 151 0.48 -24.25 0.49
C LEU A 151 -0.61 -25.19 1.01
N GLY A 152 -1.12 -24.90 2.21
CA GLY A 152 -2.36 -25.54 2.70
C GLY A 152 -3.54 -25.13 1.83
N PRO A 153 -4.64 -25.91 1.79
CA PRO A 153 -5.77 -25.65 0.88
C PRO A 153 -6.38 -24.25 1.00
N ASP A 154 -6.33 -23.66 2.20
CA ASP A 154 -6.87 -22.33 2.48
C ASP A 154 -5.82 -21.22 2.47
N ASP A 155 -4.56 -21.58 2.37
CA ASP A 155 -3.48 -20.61 2.34
C ASP A 155 -3.36 -19.93 0.97
N PHE A 156 -3.00 -18.67 0.98
CA PHE A 156 -2.77 -17.89 -0.23
C PHE A 156 -1.80 -16.73 0.05
N ASP A 157 -1.21 -16.22 -1.02
CA ASP A 157 -0.44 -14.99 -1.02
C ASP A 157 -0.77 -14.16 -2.27
N VAL A 158 -0.57 -12.85 -2.18
CA VAL A 158 -0.89 -11.92 -3.25
C VAL A 158 0.26 -10.94 -3.44
N ALA A 159 0.69 -10.81 -4.67
CA ALA A 159 1.71 -9.85 -5.08
C ALA A 159 1.26 -9.11 -6.34
N GLY A 160 1.88 -7.97 -6.62
CA GLY A 160 1.60 -7.20 -7.81
C GLY A 160 2.82 -6.45 -8.31
N ALA A 161 2.78 -6.07 -9.56
CA ALA A 161 3.78 -5.21 -10.19
C ALA A 161 3.10 -4.08 -10.95
N GLY A 162 3.55 -2.86 -10.70
CA GLY A 162 3.00 -1.66 -11.31
C GLY A 162 4.01 -0.94 -12.18
N THR A 163 3.48 -0.14 -13.10
CA THR A 163 4.28 0.74 -13.97
C THR A 163 3.62 2.11 -14.03
N GLY A 164 4.43 3.14 -13.85
CA GLY A 164 4.07 4.54 -14.03
C GLY A 164 5.04 5.27 -14.95
N VAL A 165 4.75 6.52 -15.25
CA VAL A 165 5.56 7.38 -16.10
C VAL A 165 5.71 8.76 -15.50
N VAL A 166 6.91 9.33 -15.59
CA VAL A 166 7.20 10.72 -15.22
C VAL A 166 8.06 11.39 -16.27
N GLU A 167 7.85 12.69 -16.50
CA GLU A 167 8.79 13.49 -17.27
C GLU A 167 10.11 13.66 -16.51
N ALA A 168 11.25 13.41 -17.15
CA ALA A 168 12.54 13.42 -16.47
C ALA A 168 12.82 14.74 -15.71
N GLU A 169 12.43 15.89 -16.28
CA GLU A 169 12.58 17.20 -15.65
C GLU A 169 11.62 17.41 -14.44
N ARG A 170 10.61 16.54 -14.28
CA ARG A 170 9.65 16.57 -13.17
C ARG A 170 9.89 15.49 -12.13
N LEU A 171 10.94 14.70 -12.30
CA LEU A 171 11.28 13.66 -11.33
C LEU A 171 11.46 14.29 -9.94
N LEU A 172 10.75 13.77 -8.95
CA LEU A 172 10.85 14.17 -7.55
C LEU A 172 11.93 13.35 -6.84
N GLY A 173 12.51 13.93 -5.80
CA GLY A 173 13.50 13.21 -5.00
C GLY A 173 14.52 14.13 -4.32
N PRO A 174 15.60 13.53 -3.77
CA PRO A 174 16.54 14.22 -2.89
C PRO A 174 17.17 15.49 -3.49
N ASP A 175 17.38 15.53 -4.80
CA ASP A 175 18.03 16.69 -5.46
C ASP A 175 17.20 17.98 -5.40
N ARG A 176 15.90 17.87 -5.07
CA ARG A 176 15.00 19.02 -4.98
C ARG A 176 14.86 19.56 -3.55
N ILE A 177 15.12 18.74 -2.53
CA ILE A 177 14.91 19.09 -1.13
C ILE A 177 15.88 20.18 -0.69
N ARG A 178 15.40 21.16 0.10
CA ARG A 178 16.15 22.31 0.60
C ARG A 178 15.94 22.50 2.08
N THR A 179 16.91 23.09 2.75
CA THR A 179 16.75 23.60 4.12
C THR A 179 15.57 24.57 4.19
N GLY A 180 14.71 24.41 5.19
CA GLY A 180 13.50 25.20 5.39
C GLY A 180 12.25 24.62 4.71
N ASP A 181 12.36 23.51 3.98
CA ASP A 181 11.18 22.82 3.46
C ASP A 181 10.30 22.29 4.59
N ALA A 182 8.99 22.38 4.41
CA ALA A 182 8.01 21.81 5.31
C ALA A 182 7.84 20.30 5.07
N VAL A 183 7.73 19.53 6.16
CA VAL A 183 7.38 18.12 6.15
C VAL A 183 5.88 18.01 6.45
N ILE A 184 5.08 17.66 5.43
CA ILE A 184 3.63 17.48 5.57
C ILE A 184 3.33 16.00 5.72
N ALA A 185 2.70 15.63 6.84
CA ALA A 185 2.19 14.29 7.08
C ALA A 185 0.75 14.17 6.56
N MET A 186 0.43 13.03 5.94
CA MET A 186 -0.91 12.62 5.54
C MET A 186 -1.35 11.44 6.40
N ALA A 187 -2.53 11.55 7.00
CA ALA A 187 -3.07 10.54 7.91
C ALA A 187 -3.19 9.16 7.25
N ALA A 188 -2.81 8.12 7.98
CA ALA A 188 -3.08 6.72 7.63
C ALA A 188 -4.54 6.35 7.96
N SER A 189 -5.08 5.34 7.28
CA SER A 189 -6.39 4.76 7.59
C SER A 189 -6.37 3.82 8.81
N GLY A 190 -5.19 3.45 9.27
CA GLY A 190 -4.91 2.51 10.35
C GLY A 190 -3.51 1.94 10.23
N LEU A 191 -3.35 0.64 10.51
CA LEU A 191 -2.06 -0.06 10.45
C LEU A 191 -1.50 -0.17 9.02
N HIS A 192 -2.33 0.01 8.01
CA HIS A 192 -2.05 -0.27 6.60
C HIS A 192 -1.76 -1.75 6.35
N SER A 193 -0.59 -2.08 5.74
CA SER A 193 -0.23 -3.45 5.40
C SER A 193 1.11 -3.91 6.01
N ASN A 194 1.79 -3.05 6.76
CA ASN A 194 3.10 -3.34 7.34
C ASN A 194 3.02 -3.64 8.86
N GLY A 195 3.99 -4.40 9.38
CA GLY A 195 4.10 -4.69 10.80
C GLY A 195 3.13 -5.78 11.31
N TYR A 196 2.35 -6.43 10.47
CA TYR A 196 1.34 -7.42 10.86
C TYR A 196 1.91 -8.66 11.55
N SER A 197 3.15 -9.02 11.32
CA SER A 197 3.80 -10.10 12.07
C SER A 197 3.88 -9.79 13.56
N LEU A 198 4.23 -8.54 13.94
CA LEU A 198 4.22 -8.07 15.32
C LEU A 198 2.80 -7.99 15.87
N VAL A 199 1.88 -7.36 15.13
CA VAL A 199 0.48 -7.17 15.54
C VAL A 199 -0.20 -8.50 15.84
N ARG A 200 -0.09 -9.48 14.94
CA ARG A 200 -0.64 -10.83 15.10
C ARG A 200 0.01 -11.56 16.27
N HIS A 201 1.32 -11.45 16.40
CA HIS A 201 2.04 -12.06 17.51
C HIS A 201 1.54 -11.52 18.86
N VAL A 202 1.43 -10.22 19.00
CA VAL A 202 1.00 -9.57 20.25
C VAL A 202 -0.48 -9.82 20.54
N LEU A 203 -1.37 -9.46 19.61
CA LEU A 203 -2.80 -9.45 19.91
C LEU A 203 -3.44 -10.83 19.85
N LEU A 204 -3.07 -11.64 18.87
CA LEU A 204 -3.68 -12.96 18.67
C LEU A 204 -2.95 -14.07 19.41
N ASN A 205 -1.60 -14.14 19.29
CA ASN A 205 -0.85 -15.28 19.82
C ASN A 205 -0.53 -15.11 21.32
N GLN A 206 -0.08 -13.93 21.76
CA GLN A 206 0.26 -13.70 23.17
C GLN A 206 -0.96 -13.37 24.01
N ALA A 207 -1.77 -12.39 23.59
CA ALA A 207 -2.93 -11.97 24.36
C ALA A 207 -4.16 -12.87 24.14
N GLY A 208 -4.18 -13.69 23.08
CA GLY A 208 -5.29 -14.60 22.77
C GLY A 208 -6.59 -13.88 22.42
N LEU A 209 -6.52 -12.62 21.92
CA LEU A 209 -7.71 -11.88 21.54
C LEU A 209 -8.35 -12.54 20.30
N SER A 210 -9.69 -12.66 20.33
CA SER A 210 -10.46 -13.10 19.17
C SER A 210 -10.65 -11.95 18.18
N LEU A 211 -10.63 -12.26 16.87
CA LEU A 211 -10.93 -11.29 15.83
C LEU A 211 -12.37 -10.74 15.93
N ASP A 212 -13.30 -11.52 16.51
CA ASP A 212 -14.68 -11.09 16.73
C ASP A 212 -14.85 -10.26 18.02
N ALA A 213 -13.80 -10.08 18.82
CA ALA A 213 -13.87 -9.31 20.05
C ALA A 213 -14.14 -7.83 19.75
N GLU A 214 -15.20 -7.27 20.37
CA GLU A 214 -15.42 -5.83 20.40
C GLU A 214 -14.39 -5.17 21.32
N ILE A 215 -13.62 -4.22 20.78
CA ILE A 215 -12.63 -3.47 21.53
C ILE A 215 -13.18 -2.05 21.74
N ALA A 216 -13.45 -1.69 22.99
CA ALA A 216 -14.10 -0.42 23.32
C ALA A 216 -13.34 0.80 22.81
N GLU A 217 -12.03 0.78 22.89
CA GLU A 217 -11.14 1.87 22.45
C GLU A 217 -11.13 2.02 20.92
N LEU A 218 -11.43 0.94 20.18
CA LEU A 218 -11.51 0.95 18.71
C LEU A 218 -12.93 1.27 18.20
N GLY A 219 -13.96 1.08 19.04
CA GLY A 219 -15.36 1.25 18.65
C GLY A 219 -15.87 0.23 17.61
N ARG A 220 -15.12 -0.85 17.38
CA ARG A 220 -15.43 -1.93 16.43
C ARG A 220 -14.71 -3.23 16.82
N THR A 221 -14.99 -4.31 16.10
CA THR A 221 -14.29 -5.59 16.34
C THR A 221 -12.81 -5.47 15.97
N LEU A 222 -11.98 -6.27 16.65
CA LEU A 222 -10.55 -6.34 16.35
C LEU A 222 -10.31 -6.72 14.88
N GLY A 223 -11.07 -7.68 14.37
CA GLY A 223 -10.95 -8.12 12.97
C GLY A 223 -11.26 -7.01 11.96
N ALA A 224 -12.31 -6.21 12.22
CA ALA A 224 -12.66 -5.07 11.37
C ALA A 224 -11.53 -4.01 11.38
N GLU A 225 -10.92 -3.75 12.54
CA GLU A 225 -9.76 -2.86 12.65
C GLU A 225 -8.56 -3.39 11.87
N LEU A 226 -8.23 -4.67 12.05
CA LEU A 226 -7.08 -5.28 11.40
C LEU A 226 -7.26 -5.48 9.88
N LEU A 227 -8.48 -5.42 9.36
CA LEU A 227 -8.75 -5.45 7.92
C LEU A 227 -9.03 -4.08 7.32
N GLU A 228 -8.90 -2.99 8.09
CA GLU A 228 -9.02 -1.65 7.51
C GLU A 228 -8.08 -1.54 6.32
N PRO A 229 -8.60 -1.22 5.10
CA PRO A 229 -7.76 -1.14 3.92
C PRO A 229 -6.73 -0.02 4.02
N THR A 230 -5.56 -0.25 3.46
CA THR A 230 -4.55 0.79 3.28
C THR A 230 -5.12 1.92 2.43
N LYS A 231 -4.95 3.15 2.88
CA LYS A 231 -5.29 4.33 2.10
C LYS A 231 -4.36 4.45 0.90
N ILE A 232 -4.94 4.70 -0.26
CA ILE A 232 -4.21 4.92 -1.52
C ILE A 232 -4.04 6.42 -1.72
N TYR A 233 -2.80 6.89 -1.83
CA TYR A 233 -2.44 8.31 -1.92
C TYR A 233 -2.11 8.75 -3.35
N SER A 234 -2.07 7.85 -4.30
CA SER A 234 -1.54 8.09 -5.65
C SER A 234 -2.14 9.32 -6.33
N LEU A 235 -3.47 9.45 -6.38
CA LEU A 235 -4.13 10.61 -7.00
C LEU A 235 -4.02 11.87 -6.15
N ASP A 236 -3.85 11.77 -4.83
CA ASP A 236 -3.66 12.91 -3.93
C ASP A 236 -2.26 13.51 -4.11
N CYS A 237 -1.23 12.67 -4.17
CA CYS A 237 0.14 13.08 -4.48
C CYS A 237 0.23 13.75 -5.86
N LEU A 238 -0.41 13.16 -6.88
CA LEU A 238 -0.46 13.77 -8.22
C LEU A 238 -1.24 15.10 -8.24
N ALA A 239 -2.26 15.25 -7.40
CA ALA A 239 -2.96 16.52 -7.27
C ALA A 239 -2.03 17.60 -6.68
N LEU A 240 -1.25 17.27 -5.65
CA LEU A 240 -0.26 18.18 -5.10
C LEU A 240 0.73 18.66 -6.15
N THR A 241 1.32 17.76 -6.95
CA THR A 241 2.28 18.12 -7.99
C THR A 241 1.72 19.03 -9.10
N ARG A 242 0.39 19.13 -9.20
CA ARG A 242 -0.32 19.98 -10.17
C ARG A 242 -0.70 21.34 -9.60
N THR A 243 -0.85 21.44 -8.28
CA THR A 243 -1.37 22.64 -7.60
C THR A 243 -0.27 23.45 -6.93
N THR A 244 0.83 22.81 -6.52
CA THR A 244 1.94 23.47 -5.84
C THR A 244 3.26 22.78 -6.15
N GLU A 245 4.37 23.40 -5.72
CA GLU A 245 5.69 22.79 -5.82
C GLU A 245 5.82 21.69 -4.76
N VAL A 246 6.31 20.53 -5.18
CA VAL A 246 6.63 19.38 -4.35
C VAL A 246 8.07 18.98 -4.65
N HIS A 247 8.87 18.77 -3.61
CA HIS A 247 10.25 18.33 -3.75
C HIS A 247 10.40 16.82 -3.70
N ALA A 248 9.70 16.16 -2.77
CA ALA A 248 9.72 14.71 -2.63
C ALA A 248 8.45 14.21 -1.93
N PHE A 249 8.16 12.92 -2.11
CA PHE A 249 7.27 12.15 -1.25
C PHE A 249 8.04 11.03 -0.56
N SER A 250 7.51 10.55 0.56
CA SER A 250 7.99 9.34 1.23
C SER A 250 6.80 8.50 1.68
N HIS A 251 6.68 7.30 1.14
CA HIS A 251 5.67 6.32 1.55
C HIS A 251 6.11 5.64 2.84
N VAL A 252 5.26 5.67 3.87
CA VAL A 252 5.58 5.10 5.19
C VAL A 252 5.17 3.62 5.21
N THR A 253 6.14 2.75 4.99
CA THR A 253 5.99 1.29 4.95
C THR A 253 6.82 0.61 6.05
N GLY A 254 7.27 -0.62 5.84
CA GLY A 254 8.17 -1.31 6.76
C GLY A 254 9.42 -0.50 7.09
N GLY A 255 9.81 -0.47 8.37
CA GLY A 255 10.86 0.40 8.87
C GLY A 255 10.33 1.67 9.56
N GLY A 256 9.05 2.01 9.37
CA GLY A 256 8.38 3.14 10.01
C GLY A 256 8.75 4.50 9.40
N LEU A 257 8.19 5.57 9.96
CA LEU A 257 8.26 6.91 9.39
C LEU A 257 9.69 7.42 9.22
N ALA A 258 10.51 7.42 10.27
CA ALA A 258 11.85 8.00 10.22
C ALA A 258 12.76 7.31 9.19
N ALA A 259 12.75 5.97 9.14
CA ALA A 259 13.60 5.22 8.22
C ALA A 259 13.18 5.42 6.76
N ASN A 260 11.86 5.45 6.47
CA ASN A 260 11.38 5.71 5.12
C ASN A 260 11.64 7.15 4.69
N LEU A 261 11.41 8.13 5.57
CA LEU A 261 11.72 9.53 5.29
C LEU A 261 13.21 9.73 5.01
N ALA A 262 14.08 9.12 5.81
CA ALA A 262 15.53 9.20 5.62
C ALA A 262 16.00 8.71 4.23
N ARG A 263 15.26 7.83 3.56
CA ARG A 263 15.62 7.33 2.21
C ARG A 263 15.58 8.41 1.13
N VAL A 264 14.78 9.43 1.33
CA VAL A 264 14.61 10.53 0.36
C VAL A 264 15.36 11.79 0.76
N ILE A 265 15.92 11.85 1.98
CA ILE A 265 16.69 13.02 2.45
C ILE A 265 18.14 12.90 2.00
N PRO A 266 18.72 13.94 1.32
CA PRO A 266 20.11 13.92 0.93
C PRO A 266 21.05 13.95 2.16
N ASP A 267 22.27 13.45 1.99
CA ASP A 267 23.24 13.32 3.09
C ASP A 267 23.65 14.64 3.77
N THR A 268 23.37 15.76 3.15
CA THR A 268 23.64 17.10 3.69
C THR A 268 22.52 17.68 4.52
N LEU A 269 21.33 17.07 4.49
CA LEU A 269 20.11 17.54 5.14
C LEU A 269 19.59 16.54 6.18
N HIS A 270 18.68 17.03 7.01
CA HIS A 270 18.01 16.26 8.05
C HIS A 270 16.55 16.67 8.14
N ALA A 271 15.67 15.71 8.35
CA ALA A 271 14.24 15.94 8.61
C ALA A 271 13.94 15.74 10.09
N THR A 272 13.41 16.77 10.74
CA THR A 272 12.89 16.68 12.13
C THR A 272 11.37 16.61 12.08
N VAL A 273 10.80 15.55 12.65
CA VAL A 273 9.34 15.34 12.74
C VAL A 273 8.91 15.41 14.20
N ASP A 274 8.00 16.32 14.52
CA ASP A 274 7.50 16.52 15.88
C ASP A 274 6.25 15.68 16.17
N ARG A 275 6.39 14.69 17.04
CA ARG A 275 5.28 13.81 17.48
C ARG A 275 4.11 14.58 18.10
N SER A 276 4.33 15.75 18.68
CA SER A 276 3.28 16.53 19.31
C SER A 276 2.24 17.07 18.33
N THR A 277 2.50 16.95 17.01
CA THR A 277 1.61 17.46 15.97
C THR A 277 0.44 16.52 15.65
N TRP A 278 0.44 15.28 16.15
CA TRP A 278 -0.70 14.35 15.96
C TRP A 278 -0.86 13.37 17.12
N THR A 279 -2.01 12.71 17.16
CA THR A 279 -2.31 11.62 18.08
C THR A 279 -2.46 10.33 17.24
N PRO A 280 -1.63 9.29 17.46
CA PRO A 280 -1.82 8.00 16.81
C PRO A 280 -3.17 7.38 17.16
N ALA A 281 -3.76 6.62 16.24
CA ALA A 281 -5.02 5.91 16.46
C ALA A 281 -4.88 4.88 17.61
N PRO A 282 -5.97 4.55 18.34
CA PRO A 282 -5.93 3.67 19.53
C PRO A 282 -5.33 2.28 19.28
N ILE A 283 -5.35 1.79 18.02
CA ILE A 283 -4.76 0.48 17.69
C ILE A 283 -3.25 0.42 17.97
N PHE A 284 -2.52 1.52 17.79
CA PHE A 284 -1.09 1.57 18.07
C PHE A 284 -0.80 1.43 19.58
N ASP A 285 -1.59 2.10 20.42
CA ASP A 285 -1.52 1.98 21.88
C ASP A 285 -1.93 0.57 22.34
N LEU A 286 -2.95 -0.02 21.71
CA LEU A 286 -3.39 -1.39 22.01
C LEU A 286 -2.25 -2.39 21.76
N VAL A 287 -1.56 -2.30 20.62
CA VAL A 287 -0.40 -3.16 20.34
C VAL A 287 0.73 -2.91 21.32
N GLY A 288 1.07 -1.65 21.59
CA GLY A 288 2.14 -1.26 22.49
C GLY A 288 1.94 -1.74 23.92
N THR A 289 0.77 -1.47 24.50
CA THR A 289 0.44 -1.80 25.88
C THR A 289 0.26 -3.30 26.08
N THR A 290 -0.44 -3.99 25.16
CA THR A 290 -0.68 -5.43 25.22
C THR A 290 0.62 -6.23 25.10
N GLY A 291 1.49 -5.84 24.17
CA GLY A 291 2.77 -6.51 23.93
C GLY A 291 3.92 -6.00 24.80
N GLN A 292 3.70 -4.94 25.59
CA GLN A 292 4.78 -4.20 26.27
C GLN A 292 5.90 -3.82 25.30
N VAL A 293 5.50 -3.42 24.07
CA VAL A 293 6.43 -3.06 23.01
C VAL A 293 6.94 -1.64 23.24
N GLU A 294 8.25 -1.48 23.30
CA GLU A 294 8.87 -0.16 23.45
C GLU A 294 8.50 0.77 22.28
N ARG A 295 8.29 2.06 22.57
CA ARG A 295 7.88 3.06 21.56
C ARG A 295 8.77 3.04 20.31
N LEU A 296 10.08 2.99 20.49
CA LEU A 296 11.01 2.98 19.34
C LEU A 296 10.86 1.74 18.47
N GLU A 297 10.45 0.61 19.03
CA GLU A 297 10.18 -0.60 18.27
C GLU A 297 8.85 -0.50 17.51
N LEU A 298 7.81 0.09 18.13
CA LEU A 298 6.56 0.40 17.43
C LEU A 298 6.81 1.33 16.24
N GLU A 299 7.58 2.41 16.44
CA GLU A 299 7.90 3.40 15.41
C GLU A 299 8.76 2.86 14.27
N LYS A 300 9.54 1.81 14.51
CA LYS A 300 10.29 1.09 13.47
C LYS A 300 9.45 0.08 12.69
N THR A 301 8.33 -0.35 13.28
CA THR A 301 7.52 -1.44 12.73
C THR A 301 6.24 -0.94 12.10
N LEU A 302 5.62 0.09 12.70
CA LEU A 302 4.30 0.61 12.35
C LEU A 302 4.39 2.06 11.87
N ASN A 303 3.38 2.49 11.10
CA ASN A 303 3.30 3.84 10.55
C ASN A 303 2.92 4.93 11.57
N MET A 304 2.47 4.55 12.77
CA MET A 304 2.05 5.42 13.87
C MET A 304 1.00 6.49 13.46
N GLY A 305 0.18 6.20 12.46
CA GLY A 305 -0.87 7.08 11.97
C GLY A 305 -0.50 7.98 10.79
N VAL A 306 0.71 7.84 10.24
CA VAL A 306 1.17 8.59 9.07
C VAL A 306 1.46 7.63 7.92
N GLY A 307 0.73 7.73 6.81
CA GLY A 307 0.91 6.81 5.68
C GLY A 307 1.77 7.39 4.55
N MET A 308 1.75 8.70 4.36
CA MET A 308 2.53 9.39 3.32
C MET A 308 3.08 10.71 3.86
N ILE A 309 4.28 11.06 3.44
CA ILE A 309 4.90 12.37 3.67
C ILE A 309 5.06 13.10 2.34
N ALA A 310 4.74 14.40 2.33
CA ALA A 310 5.14 15.31 1.26
C ALA A 310 6.16 16.34 1.80
N ILE A 311 7.24 16.57 1.06
CA ILE A 311 8.21 17.63 1.34
C ILE A 311 7.98 18.73 0.32
N VAL A 312 7.67 19.93 0.81
CA VAL A 312 7.31 21.08 -0.02
C VAL A 312 8.04 22.34 0.48
N PRO A 313 8.29 23.35 -0.38
CA PRO A 313 8.72 24.66 0.10
C PRO A 313 7.80 25.19 1.18
N GLN A 314 8.32 25.87 2.20
CA GLN A 314 7.53 26.39 3.31
C GLN A 314 6.35 27.28 2.84
N GLU A 315 6.55 28.09 1.82
CA GLU A 315 5.53 28.94 1.21
C GLU A 315 4.45 28.16 0.47
N SER A 316 4.69 26.92 0.12
CA SER A 316 3.75 26.00 -0.55
C SER A 316 2.87 25.21 0.45
N ALA A 317 3.18 25.23 1.74
CA ALA A 317 2.53 24.39 2.74
C ALA A 317 1.02 24.63 2.83
N ASP A 318 0.56 25.88 2.88
CA ASP A 318 -0.86 26.20 2.98
C ASP A 318 -1.66 25.74 1.76
N VAL A 319 -1.09 25.89 0.55
CA VAL A 319 -1.71 25.40 -0.68
C VAL A 319 -1.77 23.87 -0.70
N ALA A 320 -0.72 23.22 -0.24
CA ALA A 320 -0.68 21.76 -0.14
C ALA A 320 -1.73 21.23 0.83
N LEU A 321 -1.84 21.80 2.04
CA LEU A 321 -2.84 21.44 3.04
C LEU A 321 -4.28 21.67 2.51
N THR A 322 -4.52 22.81 1.86
CA THR A 322 -5.84 23.11 1.24
C THR A 322 -6.17 22.08 0.17
N THR A 323 -5.22 21.76 -0.72
CA THR A 323 -5.41 20.76 -1.78
C THR A 323 -5.77 19.40 -1.22
N LEU A 324 -5.08 18.96 -0.15
CA LEU A 324 -5.37 17.68 0.51
C LEU A 324 -6.72 17.69 1.22
N ALA A 325 -7.06 18.76 1.92
CA ALA A 325 -8.36 18.92 2.59
C ALA A 325 -9.53 18.88 1.60
N ASP A 326 -9.43 19.56 0.45
CA ASP A 326 -10.45 19.55 -0.62
C ASP A 326 -10.65 18.14 -1.21
N ARG A 327 -9.67 17.25 -1.06
CA ARG A 327 -9.70 15.85 -1.46
C ARG A 327 -10.08 14.89 -0.33
N GLY A 328 -10.39 15.43 0.86
CA GLY A 328 -10.76 14.63 2.03
C GLY A 328 -9.57 13.91 2.68
N VAL A 329 -8.36 14.38 2.46
CA VAL A 329 -7.15 13.86 3.07
C VAL A 329 -6.82 14.71 4.29
N GLU A 330 -6.86 14.12 5.48
CA GLU A 330 -6.35 14.75 6.69
C GLU A 330 -4.83 14.86 6.58
N ALA A 331 -4.29 16.08 6.75
CA ALA A 331 -2.88 16.37 6.64
C ALA A 331 -2.49 17.58 7.50
N TRP A 332 -1.23 17.62 7.93
CA TRP A 332 -0.70 18.68 8.77
C TRP A 332 0.80 18.87 8.56
N VAL A 333 1.34 20.04 8.92
CA VAL A 333 2.80 20.24 9.00
C VAL A 333 3.30 19.49 10.23
N ALA A 334 4.09 18.46 10.01
CA ALA A 334 4.63 17.59 11.06
C ALA A 334 6.09 17.93 11.42
N GLY A 335 6.78 18.73 10.59
CA GLY A 335 8.19 19.01 10.81
C GLY A 335 8.79 19.86 9.72
N GLU A 336 10.12 19.92 9.72
CA GLU A 336 10.90 20.72 8.80
C GLU A 336 12.21 20.04 8.36
N ILE A 337 12.77 20.52 7.27
CA ILE A 337 14.09 20.13 6.78
C ILE A 337 15.13 21.14 7.23
N THR A 338 16.20 20.63 7.85
CA THR A 338 17.33 21.43 8.35
C THR A 338 18.66 20.94 7.79
N ASP A 339 19.74 21.69 8.03
CA ASP A 339 21.09 21.22 7.72
C ASP A 339 21.49 20.07 8.64
N ARG A 340 22.18 19.07 8.10
CA ARG A 340 22.52 17.85 8.85
C ARG A 340 23.60 18.03 9.93
N ALA A 341 24.34 19.13 9.95
CA ALA A 341 25.61 19.39 10.64
C ALA A 341 25.87 18.59 11.95
N ASP A 342 24.85 18.34 12.77
CA ASP A 342 24.98 17.65 14.06
C ASP A 342 24.15 16.35 14.16
N HIS A 343 23.50 15.90 13.06
CA HIS A 343 22.65 14.73 13.05
C HIS A 343 23.33 13.51 12.43
N THR A 344 23.16 12.33 13.03
CA THR A 344 23.74 11.06 12.56
C THR A 344 22.85 10.36 11.53
N THR A 345 21.54 10.68 11.50
CA THR A 345 20.52 10.07 10.63
C THR A 345 19.92 11.09 9.67
N GLY A 346 19.32 10.65 8.57
CA GLY A 346 18.62 11.53 7.62
C GLY A 346 17.29 12.05 8.16
N ALA A 347 16.67 11.38 9.13
CA ALA A 347 15.41 11.79 9.75
C ALA A 347 15.31 11.28 11.18
N GLU A 348 14.62 12.04 12.04
CA GLU A 348 14.28 11.64 13.40
C GLU A 348 12.91 12.16 13.84
N LEU A 349 12.29 11.45 14.80
CA LEU A 349 11.09 11.89 15.47
C LEU A 349 11.48 12.46 16.85
N VAL A 350 11.00 13.68 17.16
CA VAL A 350 11.27 14.38 18.42
C VAL A 350 9.99 14.56 19.23
N GLY A 351 10.12 14.88 20.51
CA GLY A 351 9.00 15.13 21.42
C GLY A 351 8.19 13.87 21.77
N ASP A 352 6.99 14.07 22.28
CA ASP A 352 6.02 13.04 22.62
C ASP A 352 4.73 13.25 21.82
N TYR A 353 4.01 12.15 21.53
CA TYR A 353 2.71 12.24 20.85
C TYR A 353 1.71 13.08 21.62
N ALA A 354 0.88 13.84 20.90
CA ALA A 354 -0.26 14.50 21.49
C ALA A 354 -1.18 13.45 22.15
N ARG A 355 -1.78 13.81 23.28
CA ARG A 355 -2.75 12.96 23.95
C ARG A 355 -4.15 13.31 23.47
N ALA A 356 -4.98 12.28 23.29
CA ALA A 356 -6.39 12.43 22.94
C ALA A 356 -7.18 13.13 24.07
#